data_824ab8b01b8452c3fe07254acc704288
#
_entry.id   824ab8b01b8452c3fe07254acc704288
#
_cell.length_a   1.000
_cell.length_b   1.000
_cell.length_c   1.000
_cell.angle_alpha   90.00
_cell.angle_beta   90.00
_cell.angle_gamma   90.00
#
_symmetry.space_group_name_H-M   'P 1'
#
loop_
_entity.id
_entity.type
_entity.pdbx_description
1 polymer ?
#
loop_
_entity_poly.entity_id
_entity_poly.type
_entity_poly.pdbx_seq_one_letter_code
_entity_poly.pdbx_strand_id
1 'polypeptide(L)' 'MQTTVLIDGMMCPHCEASIKKAFEKVDGIVSAAPSHTDKCAVLELSHPVSEDVLKKTVTDAGYVFQGIKA' A
#
# COMPACT_ATOMS: atom_id res chain seq x y z
N MET A 1 12.55 2.73 -7.29
CA MET A 1 12.65 2.26 -5.90
C MET A 1 11.42 1.44 -5.56
N GLN A 2 11.60 0.43 -4.74
CA GLN A 2 10.51 -0.49 -4.42
C GLN A 2 10.39 -0.65 -2.91
N THR A 3 9.16 -0.68 -2.41
CA THR A 3 8.91 -0.89 -0.99
C THR A 3 7.71 -1.82 -0.82
N THR A 4 7.69 -2.56 0.27
CA THR A 4 6.59 -3.47 0.58
C THR A 4 5.92 -3.00 1.87
N VAL A 5 4.62 -2.73 1.80
CA VAL A 5 3.84 -2.27 2.94
C VAL A 5 2.99 -3.42 3.46
N LEU A 6 3.08 -3.70 4.74
CA LEU A 6 2.28 -4.74 5.38
C LEU A 6 0.93 -4.16 5.77
N ILE A 7 -0.16 -4.80 5.30
CA ILE A 7 -1.51 -4.30 5.47
C ILE A 7 -2.40 -5.41 6.01
N ASP A 8 -3.14 -5.12 7.08
CA ASP A 8 -4.12 -6.05 7.62
C ASP A 8 -5.53 -5.62 7.20
N GLY A 9 -6.45 -6.58 7.15
CA GLY A 9 -7.84 -6.33 6.78
C GLY A 9 -8.12 -6.47 5.30
N MET A 10 -7.10 -6.74 4.50
CA MET A 10 -7.24 -6.95 3.06
C MET A 10 -7.59 -8.43 2.84
N MET A 11 -8.89 -8.71 2.67
CA MET A 11 -9.37 -10.09 2.68
C MET A 11 -9.93 -10.59 1.36
N CYS A 12 -9.96 -9.76 0.33
CA CYS A 12 -10.53 -10.15 -0.95
C CYS A 12 -9.93 -9.32 -2.09
N PRO A 13 -10.11 -9.73 -3.36
CA PRO A 13 -9.59 -8.99 -4.51
C PRO A 13 -10.11 -7.56 -4.62
N HIS A 14 -11.33 -7.29 -4.13
CA HIS A 14 -11.86 -5.93 -4.12
C HIS A 14 -11.04 -5.02 -3.21
N CYS A 15 -10.58 -5.57 -2.10
CA CYS A 15 -9.71 -4.83 -1.19
C CYS A 15 -8.38 -4.49 -1.87
N GLU A 16 -7.85 -5.42 -2.65
CA GLU A 16 -6.64 -5.16 -3.43
C GLU A 16 -6.84 -3.98 -4.38
N ALA A 17 -7.95 -3.96 -5.08
CA ALA A 17 -8.23 -2.88 -6.03
C ALA A 17 -8.35 -1.53 -5.32
N SER A 18 -8.98 -1.51 -4.17
CA SER A 18 -9.11 -0.28 -3.37
C SER A 18 -7.76 0.23 -2.92
N ILE A 19 -6.91 -0.65 -2.41
CA ILE A 19 -5.56 -0.30 -1.96
C ILE A 19 -4.73 0.20 -3.14
N LYS A 20 -4.80 -0.49 -4.27
CA LYS A 20 -4.07 -0.08 -5.47
C LYS A 20 -4.45 1.34 -5.88
N LYS A 21 -5.74 1.64 -5.94
CA LYS A 21 -6.21 2.98 -6.31
C LYS A 21 -5.76 4.02 -5.30
N ALA A 22 -5.83 3.69 -4.00
CA ALA A 22 -5.42 4.62 -2.97
C ALA A 22 -3.94 4.98 -3.09
N PHE A 23 -3.08 3.99 -3.32
CA PHE A 23 -1.66 4.25 -3.47
C PHE A 23 -1.32 4.97 -4.77
N GLU A 24 -2.04 4.68 -5.86
CA GLU A 24 -1.80 5.34 -7.14
C GLU A 24 -2.10 6.83 -7.10
N LYS A 25 -2.89 7.28 -6.13
CA LYS A 25 -3.18 8.70 -5.94
C LYS A 25 -2.08 9.42 -5.19
N VAL A 26 -1.16 8.69 -4.59
CA VAL A 26 -0.07 9.29 -3.80
C VAL A 26 1.05 9.72 -4.75
N ASP A 27 1.49 10.99 -4.59
CA ASP A 27 2.60 11.49 -5.37
C ASP A 27 3.87 10.72 -5.02
N GLY A 28 4.60 10.31 -6.05
CA GLY A 28 5.80 9.51 -5.86
C GLY A 28 5.61 8.01 -6.03
N ILE A 29 4.37 7.53 -6.07
CA ILE A 29 4.09 6.12 -6.30
C ILE A 29 3.77 5.90 -7.78
N VAL A 30 4.61 5.10 -8.44
CA VAL A 30 4.46 4.79 -9.86
C VAL A 30 3.41 3.70 -10.05
N SER A 31 3.47 2.67 -9.24
CA SER A 31 2.52 1.58 -9.30
C SER A 31 2.40 0.88 -7.94
N ALA A 32 1.32 0.13 -7.77
CA ALA A 32 1.09 -0.64 -6.56
C ALA A 32 0.61 -2.04 -6.96
N ALA A 33 1.14 -3.04 -6.27
CA ALA A 33 0.77 -4.45 -6.48
C ALA A 33 0.37 -5.05 -5.13
N PRO A 34 -0.86 -4.83 -4.68
CA PRO A 34 -1.33 -5.41 -3.42
C PRO A 34 -1.62 -6.90 -3.56
N SER A 35 -1.46 -7.63 -2.46
CA SER A 35 -1.78 -9.05 -2.40
C SER A 35 -2.51 -9.36 -1.10
N HIS A 36 -3.75 -9.80 -1.20
CA HIS A 36 -4.54 -10.15 -0.01
C HIS A 36 -4.04 -11.46 0.61
N THR A 37 -3.45 -12.33 -0.19
CA THR A 37 -2.90 -13.60 0.29
C THR A 37 -1.67 -13.36 1.15
N ASP A 38 -0.80 -12.44 0.73
CA ASP A 38 0.43 -12.11 1.45
C ASP A 38 0.21 -11.00 2.47
N LYS A 39 -0.96 -10.39 2.48
CA LYS A 39 -1.32 -9.28 3.37
C LYS A 39 -0.33 -8.12 3.26
N CYS A 40 0.09 -7.82 2.05
CA CYS A 40 1.03 -6.74 1.79
C CYS A 40 0.78 -6.11 0.42
N ALA A 41 1.42 -4.97 0.20
CA ALA A 41 1.37 -4.31 -1.10
C ALA A 41 2.80 -3.91 -1.49
N VAL A 42 3.21 -4.33 -2.67
CA VAL A 42 4.51 -3.94 -3.22
C VAL A 42 4.31 -2.67 -4.02
N LEU A 43 5.06 -1.63 -3.66
CA LEU A 43 4.94 -0.32 -4.29
C LEU A 43 6.20 -0.01 -5.10
N GLU A 44 6.01 0.51 -6.30
CA GLU A 44 7.10 1.04 -7.11
C GLU A 44 7.10 2.56 -6.95
N LEU A 45 8.22 3.11 -6.53
CA LEU A 45 8.33 4.53 -6.23
C LEU A 45 9.24 5.24 -7.23
N SER A 46 8.87 6.47 -7.61
CA SER A 46 9.74 7.32 -8.43
C SER A 46 10.74 8.08 -7.55
N HIS A 47 10.39 8.32 -6.30
CA HIS A 47 11.25 8.93 -5.30
C HIS A 47 10.83 8.43 -3.91
N PRO A 48 11.68 8.60 -2.88
CA PRO A 48 11.33 8.12 -1.54
C PRO A 48 10.04 8.76 -1.02
N VAL A 49 9.16 7.92 -0.52
CA VAL A 49 7.89 8.34 0.10
C VAL A 49 7.96 7.96 1.58
N SER A 50 7.60 8.89 2.46
CA SER A 50 7.70 8.63 3.90
C SER A 50 6.70 7.57 4.35
N GLU A 51 7.05 6.86 5.42
CA GLU A 51 6.19 5.86 6.02
C GLU A 51 4.87 6.47 6.48
N ASP A 52 4.90 7.69 6.99
CA ASP A 52 3.69 8.38 7.45
C ASP A 52 2.67 8.54 6.31
N VAL A 53 3.13 8.86 5.12
CA VAL A 53 2.26 8.99 3.95
C VAL A 53 1.63 7.64 3.61
N LEU A 54 2.43 6.58 3.63
CA LEU A 54 1.94 5.22 3.35
C LEU A 54 0.94 4.77 4.40
N LYS A 55 1.24 5.02 5.67
CA LYS A 55 0.33 4.70 6.78
C LYS A 55 -1.00 5.42 6.62
N LYS A 56 -0.96 6.70 6.34
CA LYS A 56 -2.17 7.51 6.17
C LYS A 56 -3.00 6.97 5.01
N THR A 57 -2.35 6.62 3.90
CA THR A 57 -3.04 6.10 2.73
C THR A 57 -3.79 4.81 3.05
N VAL A 58 -3.13 3.89 3.75
CA VAL A 58 -3.76 2.63 4.16
C VAL A 58 -4.92 2.88 5.12
N THR A 59 -4.73 3.76 6.10
CA THR A 59 -5.77 4.09 7.07
C THR A 59 -6.97 4.74 6.40
N ASP A 60 -6.73 5.66 5.48
CA ASP A 60 -7.80 6.35 4.75
C ASP A 60 -8.59 5.38 3.87
N ALA A 61 -7.96 4.32 3.39
CA ALA A 61 -8.62 3.30 2.60
C ALA A 61 -9.46 2.34 3.44
N GLY A 62 -9.38 2.42 4.77
CA GLY A 62 -10.16 1.60 5.66
C GLY A 62 -9.47 0.32 6.12
N TYR A 63 -8.15 0.27 6.00
CA TYR A 63 -7.36 -0.90 6.38
C TYR A 63 -6.39 -0.56 7.49
N VAL A 64 -5.71 -1.58 8.02
CA VAL A 64 -4.76 -1.39 9.12
C VAL A 64 -3.33 -1.48 8.59
N PHE A 65 -2.55 -0.44 8.85
CA PHE A 65 -1.13 -0.41 8.48
C PHE A 65 -0.34 -1.20 9.52
N GLN A 66 0.37 -2.23 9.06
CA GLN A 66 1.15 -3.10 9.95
C GLN A 66 2.64 -2.80 9.93
N GLY A 67 3.10 -1.99 9.00
CA GLY A 67 4.51 -1.65 8.90
C GLY A 67 5.03 -1.79 7.50
N ILE A 68 6.34 -1.64 7.35
CA ILE A 68 7.01 -1.78 6.07
C ILE A 68 7.98 -2.94 6.17
N LYS A 69 7.91 -3.84 5.19
CA LYS A 69 8.84 -4.96 5.11
C LYS A 69 10.12 -4.47 4.45
N ALA A 70 11.20 -4.60 5.15
CA ALA A 70 12.50 -4.19 4.64
C ALA A 70 13.00 -5.14 3.57
#